data_a062dec14ce0a21fa693a443e0978efa
#
_entry.id   a062dec14ce0a21fa693a443e0978efa
#
_cell.length_a   1.000
_cell.length_b   1.000
_cell.length_c   1.000
_cell.angle_alpha   90.00
_cell.angle_beta   90.00
_cell.angle_gamma   90.00
#
_symmetry.space_group_name_H-M   'P 1'
#
loop_
_entity.id
_entity.type
_entity.pdbx_description
1 polymer ?
#
loop_
_entity_poly.entity_id
_entity_poly.type
_entity_poly.pdbx_seq_one_letter_code
_entity_poly.pdbx_strand_id
1 'polypeptide(L)'
;MGILGDGAALVENLVPTGLITAASKLAEAPLGLANVATRLVEAIAINSITEKTQRGRRVIVKRRNLHSEQLADLTNLYFRMADIPIRFWSKVEDWQRWEVDSFEMLNSDCFRVYASGTRCVIAEKLPGESLWEHLNRGTLTRRMLQAAAAEFRRAHQFWSDHFHGSWSHGDGTTQNVIYDASRNRARLIDFEIVHEKSLATAARQADDLLVFLLDMVGTVPNRRWLPFSMTFLEAYGDGEVIAQLRKQLDLPGGLAWIWWGVRTNFTNPAKVKGRLANLRRAIAKLKFYDEAGPARARNKRRPSRTCHVTKPGIPKASSRTRAIKERAKALVPSIPRRLPIST
;
A
#
# COMPACT_ATOMS: atom_id res chain seq x y z
N MET A 1 41.83 5.77 14.32
CA MET A 1 41.18 6.98 13.84
C MET A 1 40.47 6.58 12.57
N GLY A 2 39.21 6.22 12.49
CA GLY A 2 38.05 6.92 13.01
C GLY A 2 37.22 7.24 11.77
N ILE A 3 36.41 6.27 11.25
CA ILE A 3 35.31 6.54 10.31
C ILE A 3 34.08 5.77 10.85
N LEU A 4 33.44 6.37 11.83
CA LEU A 4 32.11 6.07 12.29
C LEU A 4 31.35 7.40 12.26
N GLY A 5 30.51 7.58 11.30
CA GLY A 5 29.63 8.74 11.18
C GLY A 5 29.08 8.82 9.79
N ASP A 6 27.84 8.32 9.58
CA ASP A 6 26.86 8.82 8.62
C ASP A 6 25.68 7.84 8.46
N GLY A 7 25.46 6.94 9.44
CA GLY A 7 24.32 6.01 9.38
C GLY A 7 23.02 6.51 10.04
N ALA A 8 23.07 7.57 10.85
CA ALA A 8 21.93 7.98 11.67
C ALA A 8 20.98 9.01 11.00
N ALA A 9 21.47 9.79 10.04
CA ALA A 9 20.69 10.88 9.44
C ALA A 9 19.66 10.43 8.37
N LEU A 10 19.72 9.16 7.91
CA LEU A 10 18.82 8.65 6.84
C LEU A 10 17.56 7.96 7.37
N VAL A 11 17.47 7.71 8.68
CA VAL A 11 16.31 7.02 9.28
C VAL A 11 15.17 7.98 9.60
N GLU A 12 15.46 9.26 9.85
CA GLU A 12 14.43 10.24 10.22
C GLU A 12 13.48 10.65 9.09
N ASN A 13 13.84 10.43 7.83
CA ASN A 13 13.03 10.87 6.68
C ASN A 13 12.06 9.84 6.11
N LEU A 14 11.95 8.64 6.71
CA LEU A 14 11.10 7.55 6.19
C LEU A 14 9.96 7.13 7.13
N VAL A 15 9.87 7.69 8.31
CA VAL A 15 8.63 7.61 9.10
C VAL A 15 7.65 8.61 8.49
N PRO A 16 6.45 8.19 8.04
CA PRO A 16 5.49 9.10 7.46
C PRO A 16 5.25 10.28 8.40
N THR A 17 5.50 11.51 7.94
CA THR A 17 5.34 12.74 8.75
C THR A 17 3.93 12.85 9.32
N GLY A 18 2.94 12.24 8.65
CA GLY A 18 1.58 12.09 9.15
C GLY A 18 1.47 11.26 10.43
N LEU A 19 2.31 10.25 10.62
CA LEU A 19 2.36 9.42 11.82
C LEU A 19 2.96 10.18 13.01
N ILE A 20 4.02 10.96 12.78
CA ILE A 20 4.63 11.81 13.82
C ILE A 20 3.65 12.91 14.22
N THR A 21 2.96 13.52 13.26
CA THR A 21 1.93 14.56 13.53
C THR A 21 0.70 13.94 14.22
N ALA A 22 0.32 12.70 13.89
CA ALA A 22 -0.74 11.99 14.57
C ALA A 22 -0.36 11.67 16.02
N ALA A 23 0.85 11.20 16.28
CA ALA A 23 1.34 10.90 17.62
C ALA A 23 1.40 12.15 18.52
N SER A 24 1.81 13.31 18.01
CA SER A 24 1.82 14.56 18.77
C SER A 24 0.41 15.08 19.11
N LYS A 25 -0.57 14.89 18.23
CA LYS A 25 -1.99 15.24 18.50
C LYS A 25 -2.69 14.27 19.45
N LEU A 26 -2.20 13.04 19.57
CA LEU A 26 -2.68 12.02 20.50
C LEU A 26 -2.26 12.32 21.95
N ALA A 27 -1.18 13.07 22.15
CA ALA A 27 -0.77 13.49 23.49
C ALA A 27 -1.82 14.39 24.19
N GLU A 28 -2.74 14.98 23.43
CA GLU A 28 -3.85 15.83 23.94
C GLU A 28 -5.14 15.04 24.21
N ALA A 29 -5.18 13.73 23.89
CA ALA A 29 -6.33 12.87 24.11
C ALA A 29 -6.37 12.30 25.55
N PRO A 30 -7.54 11.89 26.09
CA PRO A 30 -7.62 11.21 27.38
C PRO A 30 -6.63 10.04 27.46
N LEU A 31 -5.84 9.96 28.53
CA LEU A 31 -4.69 9.07 28.71
C LEU A 31 -4.89 7.60 28.28
N GLY A 32 -6.10 7.06 28.40
CA GLY A 32 -6.42 5.69 27.97
C GLY A 32 -6.51 5.53 26.45
N LEU A 33 -7.09 6.50 25.75
CA LEU A 33 -7.25 6.50 24.28
C LEU A 33 -5.92 6.82 23.57
N ALA A 34 -5.10 7.70 24.15
CA ALA A 34 -3.77 8.02 23.64
C ALA A 34 -2.87 6.76 23.62
N ASN A 35 -2.88 5.94 24.66
CA ASN A 35 -2.09 4.70 24.72
C ASN A 35 -2.54 3.66 23.69
N VAL A 36 -3.86 3.50 23.46
CA VAL A 36 -4.38 2.58 22.45
C VAL A 36 -4.02 3.07 21.05
N ALA A 37 -4.17 4.36 20.79
CA ALA A 37 -3.84 4.94 19.50
C ALA A 37 -2.33 4.98 19.23
N THR A 38 -1.48 5.20 20.24
CA THR A 38 -0.01 5.10 20.11
C THR A 38 0.39 3.66 19.78
N ARG A 39 -0.19 2.67 20.44
CA ARG A 39 0.05 1.25 20.13
C ARG A 39 -0.46 0.84 18.75
N LEU A 40 -1.56 1.41 18.27
CA LEU A 40 -2.05 1.25 16.90
C LEU A 40 -1.10 1.88 15.88
N VAL A 41 -0.57 3.05 16.17
CA VAL A 41 0.43 3.74 15.34
C VAL A 41 1.76 2.98 15.33
N GLU A 42 2.18 2.42 16.47
CA GLU A 42 3.35 1.53 16.56
C GLU A 42 3.12 0.21 15.82
N ALA A 43 1.90 -0.34 15.84
CA ALA A 43 1.53 -1.52 15.06
C ALA A 43 1.54 -1.25 13.55
N ILE A 44 1.30 0.00 13.13
CA ILE A 44 1.42 0.40 11.72
C ILE A 44 2.90 0.39 11.28
N ALA A 45 3.86 0.55 12.18
CA ALA A 45 5.29 0.35 11.92
C ALA A 45 5.71 -1.14 11.89
N ILE A 46 4.85 -2.00 11.35
CA ILE A 46 5.10 -3.45 11.19
C ILE A 46 6.32 -3.70 10.31
N ASN A 47 6.57 -2.79 9.36
CA ASN A 47 7.67 -2.89 8.40
C ASN A 47 8.66 -1.74 8.53
N SER A 48 9.93 -2.02 8.27
CA SER A 48 10.95 -1.02 7.95
C SER A 48 11.13 -0.92 6.45
N ILE A 49 11.20 0.31 5.92
CA ILE A 49 11.35 0.60 4.50
C ILE A 49 12.67 1.33 4.29
N THR A 50 13.50 0.84 3.36
CA THR A 50 14.77 1.48 3.00
C THR A 50 14.92 1.53 1.48
N GLU A 51 15.45 2.65 0.96
CA GLU A 51 15.82 2.74 -0.45
C GLU A 51 17.28 2.31 -0.63
N LYS A 52 17.56 1.53 -1.66
CA LYS A 52 18.90 1.06 -2.00
C LYS A 52 19.12 1.11 -3.51
N THR A 53 20.38 1.08 -3.91
CA THR A 53 20.76 0.85 -5.31
C THR A 53 21.27 -0.59 -5.46
N GLN A 54 20.65 -1.37 -6.32
CA GLN A 54 21.04 -2.73 -6.59
C GLN A 54 21.20 -2.93 -8.11
N ARG A 55 22.40 -3.33 -8.54
CA ARG A 55 22.75 -3.52 -9.97
C ARG A 55 22.38 -2.30 -10.84
N GLY A 56 22.65 -1.09 -10.33
CA GLY A 56 22.37 0.17 -11.02
C GLY A 56 20.89 0.61 -11.03
N ARG A 57 19.99 -0.12 -10.36
CA ARG A 57 18.57 0.23 -10.24
C ARG A 57 18.24 0.63 -8.81
N ARG A 58 17.41 1.64 -8.66
CA ARG A 58 16.86 2.02 -7.36
C ARG A 58 15.78 1.01 -6.95
N VAL A 59 15.89 0.48 -5.74
CA VAL A 59 14.94 -0.49 -5.19
C VAL A 59 14.46 -0.04 -3.82
N ILE A 60 13.25 -0.39 -3.50
CA ILE A 60 12.67 -0.28 -2.15
C ILE A 60 12.77 -1.65 -1.50
N VAL A 61 13.40 -1.69 -0.34
CA VAL A 61 13.52 -2.87 0.50
C VAL A 61 12.55 -2.73 1.68
N LYS A 62 11.50 -3.53 1.70
CA LYS A 62 10.49 -3.59 2.74
C LYS A 62 10.76 -4.81 3.60
N ARG A 63 11.03 -4.63 4.88
CA ARG A 63 11.36 -5.71 5.81
C ARG A 63 10.41 -5.72 6.99
N ARG A 64 9.82 -6.88 7.27
CA ARG A 64 9.02 -7.10 8.48
C ARG A 64 9.87 -7.15 9.74
N ASN A 65 9.45 -6.42 10.76
CA ASN A 65 10.09 -6.39 12.07
C ASN A 65 9.88 -7.72 12.84
N LEU A 66 10.73 -7.99 13.83
CA LEU A 66 10.72 -9.29 14.56
C LEU A 66 9.37 -9.60 15.25
N HIS A 67 8.72 -8.58 15.79
CA HIS A 67 7.43 -8.73 16.52
C HIS A 67 6.21 -8.39 15.67
N SER A 68 6.38 -8.36 14.34
CA SER A 68 5.30 -7.96 13.42
C SER A 68 4.08 -8.89 13.46
N GLU A 69 4.27 -10.17 13.72
CA GLU A 69 3.18 -11.15 13.78
C GLU A 69 2.26 -10.86 14.98
N GLN A 70 2.84 -10.69 16.17
CA GLN A 70 2.09 -10.35 17.37
C GLN A 70 1.38 -9.00 17.26
N LEU A 71 2.03 -8.00 16.66
CA LEU A 71 1.44 -6.70 16.42
C LEU A 71 0.28 -6.79 15.41
N ALA A 72 0.43 -7.56 14.34
CA ALA A 72 -0.62 -7.80 13.37
C ALA A 72 -1.82 -8.53 14.02
N ASP A 73 -1.58 -9.55 14.85
CA ASP A 73 -2.64 -10.27 15.56
C ASP A 73 -3.40 -9.36 16.52
N LEU A 74 -2.70 -8.53 17.29
CA LEU A 74 -3.32 -7.56 18.20
C LEU A 74 -4.16 -6.54 17.43
N THR A 75 -3.64 -6.04 16.31
CA THR A 75 -4.37 -5.08 15.46
C THR A 75 -5.59 -5.74 14.82
N ASN A 76 -5.47 -6.97 14.36
CA ASN A 76 -6.58 -7.75 13.82
C ASN A 76 -7.66 -8.04 14.87
N LEU A 77 -7.27 -8.28 16.13
CA LEU A 77 -8.23 -8.38 17.22
C LEU A 77 -9.01 -7.08 17.41
N TYR A 78 -8.31 -5.94 17.41
CA TYR A 78 -8.96 -4.63 17.47
C TYR A 78 -9.92 -4.41 16.29
N PHE A 79 -9.51 -4.71 15.05
CA PHE A 79 -10.38 -4.57 13.87
C PHE A 79 -11.66 -5.40 13.99
N ARG A 80 -11.55 -6.65 14.46
CA ARG A 80 -12.74 -7.49 14.73
C ARG A 80 -13.65 -6.90 15.80
N MET A 81 -13.08 -6.42 16.92
CA MET A 81 -13.87 -5.79 18.00
C MET A 81 -14.54 -4.49 17.57
N ALA A 82 -13.95 -3.79 16.62
CA ALA A 82 -14.43 -2.53 16.07
C ALA A 82 -15.32 -2.71 14.83
N ASP A 83 -15.58 -3.96 14.41
CA ASP A 83 -16.33 -4.29 13.18
C ASP A 83 -15.75 -3.61 11.93
N ILE A 84 -14.42 -3.57 11.84
CA ILE A 84 -13.69 -3.01 10.71
C ILE A 84 -13.29 -4.16 9.77
N PRO A 85 -13.79 -4.20 8.53
CA PRO A 85 -13.65 -5.37 7.66
C PRO A 85 -12.31 -5.41 6.90
N ILE A 86 -11.21 -5.15 7.60
CA ILE A 86 -9.84 -5.26 7.10
C ILE A 86 -8.96 -6.02 8.09
N ARG A 87 -7.81 -6.47 7.62
CA ARG A 87 -6.80 -7.13 8.46
C ARG A 87 -5.40 -6.95 7.90
N PHE A 88 -4.41 -7.09 8.76
CA PHE A 88 -3.03 -7.35 8.39
C PHE A 88 -2.80 -8.84 8.17
N TRP A 89 -1.88 -9.18 7.29
CA TRP A 89 -1.34 -10.54 7.25
C TRP A 89 -0.49 -10.78 8.51
N SER A 90 -0.88 -11.69 9.37
CA SER A 90 -0.11 -12.02 10.59
C SER A 90 1.15 -12.80 10.22
N LYS A 91 1.03 -13.86 9.40
CA LYS A 91 2.17 -14.66 8.97
C LYS A 91 3.02 -13.92 7.94
N VAL A 92 4.32 -13.96 8.14
CA VAL A 92 5.29 -13.28 7.27
C VAL A 92 5.24 -13.82 5.84
N GLU A 93 5.10 -15.13 5.67
CA GLU A 93 5.06 -15.78 4.36
C GLU A 93 3.83 -15.37 3.55
N ASP A 94 2.67 -15.24 4.21
CA ASP A 94 1.43 -14.83 3.57
C ASP A 94 1.52 -13.34 3.16
N TRP A 95 2.11 -12.50 4.02
CA TRP A 95 2.39 -11.11 3.68
C TRP A 95 3.35 -10.99 2.50
N GLN A 96 4.49 -11.71 2.52
CA GLN A 96 5.45 -11.65 1.42
C GLN A 96 4.81 -12.06 0.09
N ARG A 97 4.05 -13.15 0.10
CA ARG A 97 3.34 -13.63 -1.09
C ARG A 97 2.37 -12.57 -1.59
N TRP A 98 1.52 -12.05 -0.72
CA TRP A 98 0.52 -11.05 -1.07
C TRP A 98 1.14 -9.75 -1.61
N GLU A 99 2.20 -9.26 -0.98
CA GLU A 99 2.92 -8.05 -1.42
C GLU A 99 3.55 -8.25 -2.81
N VAL A 100 4.20 -9.41 -3.05
CA VAL A 100 4.79 -9.74 -4.34
C VAL A 100 3.71 -9.93 -5.40
N ASP A 101 2.70 -10.76 -5.14
CA ASP A 101 1.64 -11.06 -6.10
C ASP A 101 0.85 -9.79 -6.50
N SER A 102 0.53 -8.93 -5.52
CA SER A 102 -0.18 -7.67 -5.77
C SER A 102 0.69 -6.70 -6.58
N PHE A 103 1.97 -6.55 -6.23
CA PHE A 103 2.88 -5.69 -6.99
C PHE A 103 3.09 -6.20 -8.42
N GLU A 104 3.31 -7.51 -8.61
CA GLU A 104 3.46 -8.11 -9.94
C GLU A 104 2.19 -7.93 -10.76
N MET A 105 1.02 -8.21 -10.19
CA MET A 105 -0.26 -8.06 -10.87
C MET A 105 -0.46 -6.63 -11.40
N LEU A 106 -0.08 -5.63 -10.61
CA LEU A 106 -0.32 -4.23 -10.94
C LEU A 106 0.81 -3.58 -11.76
N ASN A 107 2.07 -4.02 -11.61
CA ASN A 107 3.25 -3.31 -12.08
C ASN A 107 4.24 -4.13 -12.92
N SER A 108 3.99 -5.44 -13.16
CA SER A 108 4.91 -6.35 -13.87
C SER A 108 5.21 -5.96 -15.32
N ASP A 109 4.43 -5.05 -15.90
CA ASP A 109 4.68 -4.52 -17.23
C ASP A 109 6.05 -3.82 -17.36
N CYS A 110 6.55 -3.22 -16.27
CA CYS A 110 7.76 -2.39 -16.28
C CYS A 110 8.69 -2.58 -15.09
N PHE A 111 8.23 -3.15 -13.97
CA PHE A 111 8.97 -3.19 -12.70
C PHE A 111 9.03 -4.60 -12.13
N ARG A 112 10.11 -4.87 -11.39
CA ARG A 112 10.35 -6.17 -10.76
C ARG A 112 10.10 -6.08 -9.27
N VAL A 113 9.65 -7.20 -8.71
CA VAL A 113 9.52 -7.44 -7.27
C VAL A 113 9.90 -8.88 -6.97
N TYR A 114 10.42 -9.15 -5.79
CA TYR A 114 10.70 -10.51 -5.33
C TYR A 114 10.85 -10.57 -3.82
N ALA A 115 10.53 -11.72 -3.26
CA ALA A 115 10.84 -12.04 -1.86
C ALA A 115 12.34 -12.28 -1.70
N SER A 116 12.93 -11.79 -0.62
CA SER A 116 14.36 -11.96 -0.31
C SER A 116 14.53 -12.41 1.14
N GLY A 117 14.88 -13.68 1.32
CA GLY A 117 14.89 -14.29 2.64
C GLY A 117 13.47 -14.39 3.25
N THR A 118 13.40 -14.59 4.56
CA THR A 118 12.14 -14.91 5.24
C THR A 118 11.25 -13.72 5.59
N ARG A 119 11.77 -12.49 5.53
CA ARG A 119 11.06 -11.31 6.06
C ARG A 119 11.23 -10.06 5.20
N CYS A 120 11.60 -10.20 3.93
CA CYS A 120 11.97 -9.07 3.11
C CYS A 120 11.36 -9.18 1.71
N VAL A 121 10.78 -8.07 1.23
CA VAL A 121 10.36 -7.87 -0.15
C VAL A 121 11.20 -6.77 -0.76
N ILE A 122 11.69 -6.98 -1.96
CA ILE A 122 12.46 -6.01 -2.73
C ILE A 122 11.70 -5.70 -4.00
N ALA A 123 11.32 -4.44 -4.19
CA ALA A 123 10.63 -3.96 -5.37
C ALA A 123 11.45 -2.87 -6.08
N GLU A 124 11.46 -2.84 -7.40
CA GLU A 124 12.02 -1.69 -8.14
C GLU A 124 11.25 -0.43 -7.77
N LYS A 125 11.98 0.67 -7.49
CA LYS A 125 11.35 1.94 -7.15
C LYS A 125 10.59 2.47 -8.35
N LEU A 126 9.30 2.74 -8.16
CA LEU A 126 8.47 3.37 -9.15
C LEU A 126 8.92 4.83 -9.38
N PRO A 127 8.90 5.34 -10.62
CA PRO A 127 9.21 6.72 -10.91
C PRO A 127 8.10 7.64 -10.41
N GLY A 128 8.48 8.83 -9.96
CA GLY A 128 7.55 9.84 -9.48
C GLY A 128 7.57 9.98 -7.96
N GLU A 129 6.56 10.66 -7.46
CA GLU A 129 6.38 10.98 -6.05
C GLU A 129 4.98 10.57 -5.59
N SER A 130 4.80 10.37 -4.29
CA SER A 130 3.48 10.07 -3.74
C SER A 130 2.55 11.27 -3.87
N LEU A 131 1.24 10.99 -3.98
CA LEU A 131 0.26 12.08 -3.93
C LEU A 131 0.26 12.81 -2.58
N TRP A 132 0.69 12.15 -1.51
CA TRP A 132 0.92 12.75 -0.20
C TRP A 132 1.98 13.84 -0.24
N GLU A 133 3.12 13.61 -0.92
CA GLU A 133 4.15 14.63 -1.10
C GLU A 133 3.62 15.84 -1.88
N HIS A 134 2.84 15.61 -2.94
CA HIS A 134 2.16 16.68 -3.68
C HIS A 134 1.12 17.41 -2.83
N LEU A 135 0.39 16.69 -1.98
CA LEU A 135 -0.60 17.24 -1.07
C LEU A 135 0.04 18.19 -0.05
N ASN A 136 1.13 17.73 0.60
CA ASN A 136 1.86 18.51 1.62
C ASN A 136 2.52 19.76 1.03
N ARG A 137 3.04 19.68 -0.20
CA ARG A 137 3.60 20.85 -0.92
C ARG A 137 2.56 21.75 -1.54
N GLY A 138 1.27 21.41 -1.48
CA GLY A 138 0.18 22.17 -2.09
C GLY A 138 0.16 22.09 -3.63
N THR A 139 0.91 21.18 -4.23
CA THR A 139 1.05 20.98 -5.69
C THR A 139 0.09 19.94 -6.27
N LEU A 140 -0.79 19.34 -5.45
CA LEU A 140 -1.79 18.39 -5.91
C LEU A 140 -2.74 19.03 -6.92
N THR A 141 -2.91 18.38 -8.08
CA THR A 141 -3.72 18.87 -9.20
C THR A 141 -4.88 17.94 -9.53
N ARG A 142 -5.87 18.42 -10.28
CA ARG A 142 -6.96 17.57 -10.81
C ARG A 142 -6.44 16.46 -11.70
N ARG A 143 -5.42 16.73 -12.51
CA ARG A 143 -4.80 15.74 -13.41
C ARG A 143 -4.22 14.54 -12.63
N MET A 144 -3.58 14.80 -11.50
CA MET A 144 -3.06 13.75 -10.61
C MET A 144 -4.19 12.90 -10.01
N LEU A 145 -5.28 13.55 -9.58
CA LEU A 145 -6.46 12.87 -9.05
C LEU A 145 -7.15 11.99 -10.11
N GLN A 146 -7.24 12.47 -11.35
CA GLN A 146 -7.75 11.68 -12.47
C GLN A 146 -6.86 10.47 -12.77
N ALA A 147 -5.54 10.63 -12.74
CA ALA A 147 -4.60 9.53 -12.92
C ALA A 147 -4.72 8.49 -11.78
N ALA A 148 -4.86 8.95 -10.53
CA ALA A 148 -5.11 8.07 -9.39
C ALA A 148 -6.43 7.30 -9.54
N ALA A 149 -7.51 7.97 -9.87
CA ALA A 149 -8.81 7.35 -10.09
C ALA A 149 -8.77 6.29 -11.19
N ALA A 150 -8.11 6.58 -12.32
CA ALA A 150 -7.91 5.63 -13.41
C ALA A 150 -7.11 4.40 -12.96
N GLU A 151 -6.11 4.59 -12.09
CA GLU A 151 -5.31 3.48 -11.53
C GLU A 151 -6.14 2.63 -10.56
N PHE A 152 -6.91 3.24 -9.64
CA PHE A 152 -7.84 2.48 -8.78
C PHE A 152 -8.83 1.68 -9.63
N ARG A 153 -9.45 2.30 -10.64
CA ARG A 153 -10.37 1.61 -11.53
C ARG A 153 -9.69 0.44 -12.26
N ARG A 154 -8.47 0.64 -12.76
CA ARG A 154 -7.68 -0.41 -13.42
C ARG A 154 -7.37 -1.56 -12.45
N ALA A 155 -6.91 -1.23 -11.23
CA ALA A 155 -6.58 -2.20 -10.19
C ALA A 155 -7.81 -3.04 -9.80
N HIS A 156 -8.95 -2.42 -9.62
CA HIS A 156 -10.20 -3.07 -9.29
C HIS A 156 -10.76 -4.00 -10.39
N GLN A 157 -10.21 -3.94 -11.61
CA GLN A 157 -10.58 -4.86 -12.70
C GLN A 157 -9.75 -6.15 -12.71
N PHE A 158 -8.66 -6.22 -11.95
CA PHE A 158 -7.87 -7.45 -11.87
C PHE A 158 -8.59 -8.51 -11.05
N TRP A 159 -8.47 -9.76 -11.49
CA TRP A 159 -8.92 -10.91 -10.72
C TRP A 159 -7.93 -11.20 -9.60
N SER A 160 -8.44 -11.50 -8.42
CA SER A 160 -7.66 -11.94 -7.27
C SER A 160 -8.12 -13.32 -6.82
N ASP A 161 -7.21 -14.28 -6.82
CA ASP A 161 -7.48 -15.63 -6.31
C ASP A 161 -7.81 -15.60 -4.81
N HIS A 162 -7.23 -14.65 -4.07
CA HIS A 162 -7.54 -14.46 -2.66
C HIS A 162 -9.01 -14.12 -2.42
N PHE A 163 -9.59 -13.23 -3.23
CA PHE A 163 -10.99 -12.81 -3.08
C PHE A 163 -11.97 -13.66 -3.90
N HIS A 164 -11.49 -14.55 -4.78
CA HIS A 164 -12.29 -15.20 -5.83
C HIS A 164 -13.15 -14.20 -6.60
N GLY A 165 -12.58 -13.04 -6.88
CA GLY A 165 -13.26 -11.91 -7.50
C GLY A 165 -12.30 -10.76 -7.79
N SER A 166 -12.84 -9.57 -8.01
CA SER A 166 -12.02 -8.38 -8.27
C SER A 166 -11.17 -8.02 -7.06
N TRP A 167 -9.96 -7.56 -7.34
CA TRP A 167 -8.99 -7.12 -6.35
C TRP A 167 -9.41 -5.81 -5.64
N SER A 168 -8.88 -5.55 -4.45
CA SER A 168 -8.99 -4.30 -3.70
C SER A 168 -7.75 -4.08 -2.84
N HIS A 169 -7.45 -2.83 -2.52
CA HIS A 169 -6.20 -2.44 -1.85
C HIS A 169 -6.23 -2.63 -0.33
N GLY A 170 -7.29 -2.17 0.32
CA GLY A 170 -7.42 -2.17 1.79
C GLY A 170 -6.84 -0.94 2.50
N ASP A 171 -5.83 -0.28 1.92
CA ASP A 171 -5.23 0.96 2.44
C ASP A 171 -4.82 1.92 1.33
N GLY A 172 -5.77 2.29 0.49
CA GLY A 172 -5.56 3.15 -0.68
C GLY A 172 -5.36 4.63 -0.35
N THR A 173 -4.45 4.98 0.57
CA THR A 173 -4.13 6.37 0.96
C THR A 173 -3.38 7.14 -0.13
N THR A 174 -3.27 8.46 -0.01
CA THR A 174 -2.48 9.29 -0.94
C THR A 174 -0.98 8.98 -0.87
N GLN A 175 -0.50 8.38 0.22
CA GLN A 175 0.89 7.91 0.36
C GLN A 175 1.17 6.70 -0.53
N ASN A 176 0.16 5.84 -0.71
CA ASN A 176 0.24 4.59 -1.44
C ASN A 176 -0.06 4.75 -2.94
N VAL A 177 -0.15 5.99 -3.43
CA VAL A 177 -0.33 6.33 -4.84
C VAL A 177 0.86 7.13 -5.33
N ILE A 178 1.72 6.52 -6.17
CA ILE A 178 2.86 7.18 -6.80
C ILE A 178 2.43 7.76 -8.15
N TYR A 179 2.69 9.04 -8.37
CA TYR A 179 2.38 9.73 -9.63
C TYR A 179 3.63 10.01 -10.44
N ASP A 180 3.70 9.44 -11.64
CA ASP A 180 4.72 9.73 -12.65
C ASP A 180 4.23 10.86 -13.57
N ALA A 181 4.77 12.06 -13.36
CA ALA A 181 4.43 13.24 -14.16
C ALA A 181 4.84 13.10 -15.62
N SER A 182 5.92 12.38 -15.92
CA SER A 182 6.44 12.21 -17.27
C SER A 182 5.49 11.40 -18.16
N ARG A 183 4.77 10.45 -17.56
CA ARG A 183 3.81 9.55 -18.23
C ARG A 183 2.36 9.91 -17.93
N ASN A 184 2.12 10.87 -17.04
CA ASN A 184 0.81 11.18 -16.50
C ASN A 184 0.08 9.92 -15.99
N ARG A 185 0.77 9.11 -15.22
CA ARG A 185 0.27 7.82 -14.74
C ARG A 185 0.45 7.71 -13.22
N ALA A 186 -0.57 7.20 -12.55
CA ALA A 186 -0.46 6.79 -11.16
C ALA A 186 -0.24 5.27 -11.06
N ARG A 187 0.33 4.83 -9.93
CA ARG A 187 0.54 3.42 -9.57
C ARG A 187 0.33 3.22 -8.08
N LEU A 188 -0.25 2.08 -7.72
CA LEU A 188 -0.47 1.68 -6.33
C LEU A 188 0.72 0.91 -5.80
N ILE A 189 1.02 1.13 -4.51
CA ILE A 189 2.07 0.46 -3.74
C ILE A 189 1.56 0.13 -2.34
N ASP A 190 2.30 -0.68 -1.59
CA ASP A 190 2.07 -0.97 -0.17
C ASP A 190 0.78 -1.76 0.11
N PHE A 191 0.86 -3.08 -0.05
CA PHE A 191 -0.29 -4.00 -0.01
C PHE A 191 -0.40 -4.78 1.30
N GLU A 192 -0.01 -4.21 2.45
CA GLU A 192 0.04 -4.95 3.71
C GLU A 192 -1.30 -5.13 4.41
N ILE A 193 -2.27 -4.26 4.12
CA ILE A 193 -3.64 -4.36 4.62
C ILE A 193 -4.53 -4.99 3.55
N VAL A 194 -5.40 -5.89 3.97
CA VAL A 194 -6.32 -6.58 3.07
C VAL A 194 -7.73 -6.57 3.63
N HIS A 195 -8.71 -6.41 2.77
CA HIS A 195 -10.12 -6.55 3.14
C HIS A 195 -10.48 -7.99 3.55
N GLU A 196 -11.47 -8.13 4.41
CA GLU A 196 -12.06 -9.43 4.69
C GLU A 196 -12.76 -10.00 3.44
N LYS A 197 -12.60 -11.33 3.23
CA LYS A 197 -13.16 -12.02 2.05
C LYS A 197 -14.69 -11.98 2.00
N SER A 198 -15.33 -11.90 3.15
CA SER A 198 -16.79 -11.86 3.29
C SER A 198 -17.40 -10.56 2.78
N LEU A 199 -16.60 -9.49 2.66
CA LEU A 199 -17.08 -8.21 2.17
C LEU A 199 -17.33 -8.26 0.66
N ALA A 200 -18.50 -7.81 0.23
CA ALA A 200 -18.86 -7.76 -1.19
C ALA A 200 -17.88 -6.91 -2.01
N THR A 201 -17.62 -7.27 -3.25
CA THR A 201 -16.65 -6.60 -4.13
C THR A 201 -16.85 -5.10 -4.20
N ALA A 202 -18.07 -4.64 -4.48
CA ALA A 202 -18.36 -3.21 -4.56
C ALA A 202 -18.13 -2.48 -3.22
N ALA A 203 -18.34 -3.17 -2.08
CA ALA A 203 -18.09 -2.61 -0.76
C ALA A 203 -16.60 -2.47 -0.44
N ARG A 204 -15.76 -3.45 -0.85
CA ARG A 204 -14.30 -3.36 -0.72
C ARG A 204 -13.73 -2.23 -1.56
N GLN A 205 -14.14 -2.15 -2.82
CA GLN A 205 -13.72 -1.10 -3.75
C GLN A 205 -14.19 0.29 -3.29
N ALA A 206 -15.38 0.38 -2.72
CA ALA A 206 -15.90 1.62 -2.14
C ALA A 206 -15.10 2.05 -0.90
N ASP A 207 -14.64 1.10 -0.07
CA ASP A 207 -13.75 1.41 1.06
C ASP A 207 -12.41 1.96 0.59
N ASP A 208 -11.80 1.40 -0.46
CA ASP A 208 -10.57 1.96 -1.06
C ASP A 208 -10.75 3.43 -1.47
N LEU A 209 -11.88 3.77 -2.12
CA LEU A 209 -12.18 5.15 -2.48
C LEU A 209 -12.41 6.02 -1.23
N LEU A 210 -13.09 5.47 -0.21
CA LEU A 210 -13.32 6.17 1.05
C LEU A 210 -12.01 6.49 1.76
N VAL A 211 -11.09 5.52 1.87
CA VAL A 211 -9.77 5.70 2.48
C VAL A 211 -9.01 6.83 1.80
N PHE A 212 -8.95 6.83 0.46
CA PHE A 212 -8.32 7.88 -0.32
C PHE A 212 -8.92 9.28 -0.04
N LEU A 213 -10.24 9.37 0.05
CA LEU A 213 -10.93 10.63 0.32
C LEU A 213 -10.76 11.10 1.76
N LEU A 214 -10.73 10.17 2.73
CA LEU A 214 -10.53 10.48 4.15
C LEU A 214 -9.12 11.01 4.41
N ASP A 215 -8.11 10.45 3.76
CA ASP A 215 -6.73 10.91 3.89
C ASP A 215 -6.57 12.38 3.43
N MET A 216 -7.31 12.80 2.42
CA MET A 216 -7.35 14.20 1.98
C MET A 216 -8.19 15.13 2.89
N VAL A 217 -9.08 14.59 3.72
CA VAL A 217 -10.06 15.39 4.46
C VAL A 217 -9.44 16.35 5.48
N GLY A 218 -8.30 15.97 6.07
CA GLY A 218 -7.57 16.79 7.04
C GLY A 218 -6.73 17.89 6.42
N THR A 219 -6.13 17.61 5.27
CA THR A 219 -5.03 18.37 4.68
C THR A 219 -5.50 19.34 3.61
N VAL A 220 -6.44 18.93 2.74
CA VAL A 220 -6.94 19.78 1.65
C VAL A 220 -7.79 20.94 2.21
N PRO A 221 -7.56 22.19 1.77
CA PRO A 221 -8.42 23.33 2.16
C PRO A 221 -9.90 23.09 1.81
N ASN A 222 -10.82 23.65 2.63
CA ASN A 222 -12.26 23.43 2.48
C ASN A 222 -12.77 23.70 1.06
N ARG A 223 -12.36 24.83 0.46
CA ARG A 223 -12.78 25.23 -0.90
C ARG A 223 -12.33 24.27 -2.01
N ARG A 224 -11.29 23.47 -1.78
CA ARG A 224 -10.71 22.55 -2.78
C ARG A 224 -11.12 21.08 -2.54
N TRP A 225 -11.46 20.70 -1.31
CA TRP A 225 -11.68 19.30 -0.98
C TRP A 225 -12.85 18.68 -1.77
N LEU A 226 -14.03 19.30 -1.77
CA LEU A 226 -15.16 18.75 -2.52
C LEU A 226 -14.91 18.73 -4.04
N PRO A 227 -14.42 19.80 -4.70
CA PRO A 227 -14.03 19.74 -6.11
C PRO A 227 -13.00 18.65 -6.44
N PHE A 228 -12.02 18.42 -5.56
CA PHE A 228 -11.02 17.36 -5.74
C PHE A 228 -11.63 15.97 -5.59
N SER A 229 -12.45 15.76 -4.57
CA SER A 229 -13.17 14.51 -4.36
C SER A 229 -14.07 14.17 -5.55
N MET A 230 -14.80 15.16 -6.06
CA MET A 230 -15.64 14.96 -7.25
C MET A 230 -14.81 14.65 -8.50
N THR A 231 -13.70 15.37 -8.74
CA THR A 231 -12.78 15.06 -9.85
C THR A 231 -12.28 13.63 -9.81
N PHE A 232 -11.94 13.12 -8.63
CA PHE A 232 -11.51 11.74 -8.45
C PHE A 232 -12.64 10.74 -8.72
N LEU A 233 -13.82 10.95 -8.15
CA LEU A 233 -14.96 10.03 -8.31
C LEU A 233 -15.52 10.02 -9.75
N GLU A 234 -15.61 11.17 -10.40
CA GLU A 234 -16.02 11.29 -11.80
C GLU A 234 -15.05 10.56 -12.73
N ALA A 235 -13.75 10.68 -12.49
CA ALA A 235 -12.73 9.96 -13.27
C ALA A 235 -12.70 8.46 -12.97
N TYR A 236 -13.02 8.03 -11.74
CA TYR A 236 -13.20 6.63 -11.40
C TYR A 236 -14.38 6.02 -12.15
N GLY A 237 -15.54 6.68 -12.17
CA GLY A 237 -16.64 6.47 -13.09
C GLY A 237 -17.40 5.14 -12.97
N ASP A 238 -17.29 4.39 -11.85
CA ASP A 238 -18.09 3.18 -11.60
C ASP A 238 -19.27 3.52 -10.71
N GLY A 239 -20.47 3.50 -11.28
CA GLY A 239 -21.72 3.90 -10.61
C GLY A 239 -22.09 3.00 -9.44
N GLU A 240 -21.86 1.67 -9.54
CA GLU A 240 -22.16 0.71 -8.48
C GLU A 240 -21.27 0.94 -7.25
N VAL A 241 -19.96 1.07 -7.47
CA VAL A 241 -18.99 1.31 -6.42
C VAL A 241 -19.25 2.67 -5.75
N ILE A 242 -19.54 3.71 -6.52
CA ILE A 242 -19.85 5.04 -5.98
C ILE A 242 -21.18 5.07 -5.22
N ALA A 243 -22.17 4.32 -5.67
CA ALA A 243 -23.42 4.15 -4.91
C ALA A 243 -23.18 3.44 -3.57
N GLN A 244 -22.26 2.44 -3.55
CA GLN A 244 -21.86 1.77 -2.31
C GLN A 244 -21.05 2.70 -1.41
N LEU A 245 -20.11 3.49 -1.96
CA LEU A 245 -19.38 4.53 -1.21
C LEU A 245 -20.34 5.51 -0.52
N ARG A 246 -21.39 5.95 -1.20
CA ARG A 246 -22.40 6.86 -0.62
C ARG A 246 -23.03 6.32 0.65
N LYS A 247 -23.20 5.00 0.78
CA LYS A 247 -23.74 4.34 1.99
C LYS A 247 -22.72 4.35 3.13
N GLN A 248 -21.42 4.42 2.83
CA GLN A 248 -20.34 4.37 3.82
C GLN A 248 -19.89 5.77 4.32
N LEU A 249 -20.53 6.86 3.87
CA LEU A 249 -20.14 8.23 4.22
C LEU A 249 -20.67 8.70 5.59
N ASP A 250 -20.97 7.79 6.50
CA ASP A 250 -21.34 8.12 7.89
C ASP A 250 -20.15 7.92 8.82
N LEU A 251 -20.03 8.80 9.81
CA LEU A 251 -19.03 8.62 10.84
C LEU A 251 -19.37 7.37 11.67
N PRO A 252 -18.42 6.45 11.86
CA PRO A 252 -18.66 5.29 12.70
C PRO A 252 -18.73 5.70 14.17
N GLY A 253 -19.43 4.90 14.96
CA GLY A 253 -19.42 4.97 16.42
C GLY A 253 -18.42 4.01 17.05
N GLY A 254 -18.37 4.02 18.39
CA GLY A 254 -17.62 3.04 19.16
C GLY A 254 -16.12 3.01 18.83
N LEU A 255 -15.54 1.79 18.83
CA LEU A 255 -14.11 1.58 18.60
C LEU A 255 -13.66 1.93 17.16
N ALA A 256 -14.55 1.81 16.18
CA ALA A 256 -14.22 2.13 14.78
C ALA A 256 -13.84 3.60 14.58
N TRP A 257 -14.30 4.49 15.49
CA TRP A 257 -13.93 5.89 15.50
C TRP A 257 -12.42 6.12 15.60
N ILE A 258 -11.69 5.28 16.35
CA ILE A 258 -10.22 5.40 16.51
C ILE A 258 -9.53 5.21 15.16
N TRP A 259 -9.94 4.19 14.40
CA TRP A 259 -9.39 3.91 13.07
C TRP A 259 -9.70 5.02 12.05
N TRP A 260 -10.89 5.57 12.12
CA TRP A 260 -11.24 6.75 11.32
C TRP A 260 -10.40 7.97 11.70
N GLY A 261 -10.08 8.13 12.97
CA GLY A 261 -9.12 9.14 13.43
C GLY A 261 -7.77 9.00 12.71
N VAL A 262 -7.23 7.79 12.65
CA VAL A 262 -5.99 7.49 11.90
C VAL A 262 -6.15 7.85 10.43
N ARG A 263 -7.19 7.35 9.75
CA ARG A 263 -7.47 7.62 8.32
C ARG A 263 -7.71 9.10 8.00
N THR A 264 -8.15 9.88 8.96
CA THR A 264 -8.41 11.33 8.80
C THR A 264 -7.31 12.22 9.39
N ASN A 265 -6.17 11.63 9.80
CA ASN A 265 -5.11 12.32 10.54
C ASN A 265 -5.66 13.09 11.74
N PHE A 266 -6.56 12.48 12.50
CA PHE A 266 -7.24 13.05 13.66
C PHE A 266 -7.88 14.43 13.42
N THR A 267 -8.37 14.63 12.20
CA THR A 267 -9.10 15.84 11.84
C THR A 267 -10.36 15.99 12.69
N ASN A 268 -10.68 17.23 13.07
CA ASN A 268 -11.86 17.56 13.87
C ASN A 268 -13.13 16.86 13.32
N PRO A 269 -13.86 16.09 14.15
CA PRO A 269 -15.03 15.30 13.76
C PRO A 269 -16.13 16.11 13.07
N ALA A 270 -16.40 17.31 13.54
CA ALA A 270 -17.43 18.18 12.96
C ALA A 270 -17.05 18.59 11.52
N LYS A 271 -15.75 18.85 11.28
CA LYS A 271 -15.22 19.14 9.94
C LYS A 271 -15.37 17.91 9.02
N VAL A 272 -15.01 16.71 9.50
CA VAL A 272 -15.16 15.46 8.74
C VAL A 272 -16.64 15.24 8.40
N LYS A 273 -17.53 15.27 9.39
CA LYS A 273 -18.98 15.09 9.21
C LYS A 273 -19.54 16.07 8.18
N GLY A 274 -19.19 17.35 8.27
CA GLY A 274 -19.67 18.38 7.34
C GLY A 274 -19.19 18.11 5.90
N ARG A 275 -17.93 17.70 5.72
CA ARG A 275 -17.37 17.37 4.41
C ARG A 275 -18.03 16.12 3.80
N LEU A 276 -18.19 15.06 4.56
CA LEU A 276 -18.86 13.84 4.11
C LEU A 276 -20.32 14.06 3.73
N ALA A 277 -21.05 14.86 4.52
CA ALA A 277 -22.42 15.25 4.18
C ALA A 277 -22.51 16.03 2.86
N ASN A 278 -21.54 16.94 2.61
CA ASN A 278 -21.44 17.65 1.34
C ASN A 278 -21.14 16.71 0.17
N LEU A 279 -20.20 15.78 0.36
CA LEU A 279 -19.86 14.76 -0.64
C LEU A 279 -21.07 13.88 -0.96
N ARG A 280 -21.77 13.38 0.06
CA ARG A 280 -22.99 12.56 -0.12
C ARG A 280 -24.04 13.26 -0.98
N ARG A 281 -24.25 14.57 -0.75
CA ARG A 281 -25.17 15.39 -1.55
C ARG A 281 -24.67 15.60 -2.98
N ALA A 282 -23.38 15.76 -3.18
CA ALA A 282 -22.79 15.92 -4.49
C ALA A 282 -22.88 14.64 -5.32
N ILE A 283 -22.53 13.48 -4.73
CA ILE A 283 -22.66 12.15 -5.36
C ILE A 283 -24.10 11.88 -5.78
N ALA A 284 -25.09 12.25 -4.99
CA ALA A 284 -26.50 12.05 -5.31
C ALA A 284 -26.95 12.78 -6.61
N LYS A 285 -26.18 13.78 -7.04
CA LYS A 285 -26.44 14.54 -8.28
C LYS A 285 -25.68 14.01 -9.49
N LEU A 286 -24.72 13.09 -9.28
CA LEU A 286 -23.99 12.46 -10.36
C LEU A 286 -24.97 11.57 -11.17
N LYS A 287 -25.12 11.90 -12.42
CA LYS A 287 -25.78 11.02 -13.39
C LYS A 287 -24.70 10.08 -13.93
N PHE A 288 -24.57 8.91 -13.32
CA PHE A 288 -23.86 7.83 -14.00
C PHE A 288 -24.78 7.37 -15.11
N TYR A 289 -24.32 7.47 -16.36
CA TYR A 289 -25.01 6.82 -17.47
C TYR A 289 -25.02 5.33 -17.11
N ASP A 290 -26.21 4.79 -16.88
CA ASP A 290 -26.42 3.36 -16.85
C ASP A 290 -25.97 2.83 -18.24
N GLU A 291 -24.72 2.41 -18.37
CA GLU A 291 -24.31 1.51 -19.43
C GLU A 291 -24.90 0.11 -19.17
N ALA A 292 -26.19 0.04 -18.90
CA ALA A 292 -27.01 -1.13 -19.06
C ALA A 292 -27.34 -1.32 -20.55
N GLY A 293 -26.31 -1.26 -21.38
CA GLY A 293 -26.32 -1.89 -22.69
C GLY A 293 -26.18 -3.40 -22.49
N PRO A 294 -26.82 -4.23 -23.35
CA PRO A 294 -26.85 -5.67 -23.16
C PRO A 294 -25.45 -6.24 -22.99
N ALA A 295 -25.30 -7.12 -22.00
CA ALA A 295 -24.04 -7.77 -21.61
C ALA A 295 -23.28 -8.27 -22.86
N ARG A 296 -22.40 -7.45 -23.40
CA ARG A 296 -21.42 -7.91 -24.36
C ARG A 296 -20.53 -8.91 -23.62
N ALA A 297 -20.61 -10.15 -24.04
CA ALA A 297 -19.76 -11.24 -23.62
C ALA A 297 -18.33 -10.71 -23.43
N ARG A 298 -17.87 -10.64 -22.18
CA ARG A 298 -16.50 -10.23 -21.82
C ARG A 298 -15.54 -11.23 -22.47
N ASN A 299 -15.10 -10.88 -23.66
CA ASN A 299 -14.03 -11.56 -24.36
C ASN A 299 -12.80 -11.46 -23.44
N LYS A 300 -12.35 -12.60 -22.91
CA LYS A 300 -11.13 -12.74 -22.12
C LYS A 300 -9.92 -12.40 -23.00
N ARG A 301 -9.73 -11.11 -23.30
CA ARG A 301 -8.50 -10.66 -23.93
C ARG A 301 -7.42 -10.69 -22.86
N ARG A 302 -6.51 -11.67 -22.94
CA ARG A 302 -5.20 -11.58 -22.33
C ARG A 302 -4.62 -10.21 -22.68
N PRO A 303 -4.06 -9.47 -21.70
CA PRO A 303 -3.39 -8.20 -22.00
C PRO A 303 -2.31 -8.47 -23.04
N SER A 304 -2.38 -7.77 -24.16
CA SER A 304 -1.34 -7.83 -25.21
C SER A 304 -0.02 -7.31 -24.61
N ARG A 305 0.98 -8.17 -24.59
CA ARG A 305 2.37 -7.80 -24.27
C ARG A 305 2.86 -6.85 -25.34
N THR A 306 2.93 -5.57 -25.05
CA THR A 306 3.67 -4.60 -25.87
C THR A 306 4.48 -3.66 -24.98
N CYS A 307 5.52 -4.23 -24.37
CA CYS A 307 6.75 -3.48 -24.11
C CYS A 307 7.81 -4.06 -25.02
N HIS A 308 8.20 -3.34 -26.06
CA HIS A 308 9.40 -3.64 -26.82
C HIS A 308 10.62 -3.40 -25.92
N VAL A 309 10.96 -4.37 -25.09
CA VAL A 309 12.29 -4.47 -24.50
C VAL A 309 13.10 -5.31 -25.48
N THR A 310 13.99 -4.67 -26.24
CA THR A 310 15.08 -5.34 -26.91
C THR A 310 15.83 -6.16 -25.86
N LYS A 311 15.69 -7.48 -25.92
CA LYS A 311 16.48 -8.40 -25.09
C LYS A 311 17.95 -8.16 -25.40
N PRO A 312 18.81 -7.79 -24.45
CA PRO A 312 20.24 -7.95 -24.66
C PRO A 312 20.50 -9.44 -24.81
N GLY A 313 21.16 -9.80 -25.92
CA GLY A 313 21.49 -11.18 -26.24
C GLY A 313 22.17 -11.87 -25.07
N ILE A 314 21.65 -13.00 -24.66
CA ILE A 314 22.27 -13.89 -23.66
C ILE A 314 23.51 -14.46 -24.32
N PRO A 315 24.75 -14.17 -23.87
CA PRO A 315 25.92 -14.86 -24.38
C PRO A 315 25.77 -16.34 -23.99
N LYS A 316 25.89 -17.24 -25.02
CA LYS A 316 25.92 -18.68 -24.81
C LYS A 316 27.00 -19.00 -23.77
N ALA A 317 26.63 -19.68 -22.70
CA ALA A 317 27.53 -20.13 -21.67
C ALA A 317 28.64 -20.95 -22.28
N SER A 318 29.86 -20.41 -22.33
CA SER A 318 31.07 -21.12 -22.73
C SER A 318 31.43 -22.12 -21.63
N SER A 319 32.02 -23.25 -22.06
CA SER A 319 32.38 -24.46 -21.32
C SER A 319 33.35 -24.29 -20.12
N ARG A 320 33.45 -23.12 -19.51
CA ARG A 320 34.32 -22.84 -18.35
C ARG A 320 33.70 -23.16 -16.97
N THR A 321 32.44 -23.52 -16.91
CA THR A 321 31.73 -23.75 -15.60
C THR A 321 32.01 -25.15 -15.02
N ARG A 322 32.65 -26.06 -15.78
CA ARG A 322 32.99 -27.42 -15.30
C ARG A 322 34.27 -27.46 -14.45
N ALA A 323 35.21 -26.55 -14.68
CA ALA A 323 36.51 -26.53 -13.98
C ALA A 323 36.46 -25.92 -12.56
N ILE A 324 35.42 -25.14 -12.22
CA ILE A 324 35.29 -24.48 -10.89
C ILE A 324 34.68 -25.43 -9.86
N LYS A 325 33.86 -26.40 -10.26
CA LYS A 325 33.25 -27.38 -9.34
C LYS A 325 34.22 -28.45 -8.81
N GLU A 326 35.28 -28.74 -9.51
CA GLU A 326 36.28 -29.73 -9.04
C GLU A 326 37.34 -29.16 -8.11
N ARG A 327 37.63 -27.86 -8.19
CA ARG A 327 38.56 -27.19 -7.26
C ARG A 327 38.00 -26.90 -5.86
N ALA A 328 36.69 -26.87 -5.71
CA ALA A 328 36.03 -26.63 -4.40
C ALA A 328 36.00 -27.87 -3.51
N LYS A 329 36.26 -29.08 -4.03
CA LYS A 329 36.28 -30.33 -3.25
C LYS A 329 37.64 -30.64 -2.59
N ALA A 330 38.71 -29.93 -2.94
CA ALA A 330 40.07 -30.21 -2.48
C ALA A 330 40.56 -29.35 -1.29
N LEU A 331 39.72 -28.49 -0.71
CA LEU A 331 40.09 -27.60 0.37
C LEU A 331 39.13 -27.71 1.59
N VAL A 332 39.02 -28.93 2.13
CA VAL A 332 38.44 -29.14 3.47
C VAL A 332 39.61 -29.57 4.37
N PRO A 333 40.08 -28.77 5.32
CA PRO A 333 41.08 -29.23 6.28
C PRO A 333 40.40 -30.16 7.30
N SER A 334 41.00 -31.33 7.52
CA SER A 334 40.64 -32.30 8.53
C SER A 334 40.79 -31.72 9.94
N ILE A 335 39.70 -31.68 10.70
CA ILE A 335 39.67 -31.28 12.11
C ILE A 335 40.28 -32.43 12.95
N PRO A 336 41.30 -32.21 13.81
CA PRO A 336 41.84 -33.22 14.66
C PRO A 336 40.85 -33.60 15.79
N ARG A 337 40.67 -34.91 16.00
CA ARG A 337 39.87 -35.50 17.10
C ARG A 337 40.47 -35.07 18.45
N ARG A 338 39.65 -34.50 19.32
CA ARG A 338 40.02 -34.26 20.73
C ARG A 338 40.13 -35.60 21.46
N LEU A 339 41.22 -35.78 22.20
CA LEU A 339 41.45 -36.84 23.14
C LEU A 339 40.54 -36.70 24.39
N PRO A 340 40.16 -37.80 25.05
CA PRO A 340 39.28 -37.76 26.23
C PRO A 340 40.08 -37.28 27.46
N ILE A 341 39.44 -36.41 28.24
CA ILE A 341 39.92 -36.01 29.58
C ILE A 341 39.46 -37.07 30.55
N SER A 342 40.44 -37.70 31.21
CA SER A 342 40.23 -38.62 32.32
C SER A 342 40.15 -37.87 33.62
N THR A 343 39.14 -38.24 34.50
CA THR A 343 38.88 -38.02 35.93
C THR A 343 38.91 -36.61 36.45
#